data_1957e73ebbd32e5671584acce44aa584
#
_entry.id   1957e73ebbd32e5671584acce44aa584
#
_cell.length_a   1.000
_cell.length_b   1.000
_cell.length_c   1.000
_cell.angle_alpha   90.00
_cell.angle_beta   90.00
_cell.angle_gamma   90.00
#
_symmetry.space_group_name_H-M   'P 1'
#
loop_
_entity.id
_entity.type
_entity.pdbx_description
1 polymer ?
#
loop_
_entity_poly.entity_id
_entity_poly.type
_entity_poly.pdbx_seq_one_letter_code
_entity_poly.pdbx_strand_id
1 'polypeptide(L)'
;MKKEFKIVICGGGSTYTAGIVKNLLEEEELKIKELWLYDIDQERQEKVSLIVKEVVKDLRPSLELKISTDEEEAFTDADFIMAQMRVGGLKMRVKDEQISLKHGCIGQETCGAGGMAYGMRT
;
A
#
# COMPACT_ATOMS: atom_id res chain seq x y z
N MET A 1 -17.42 -21.20 -0.65
CA MET A 1 -16.56 -20.19 0.01
C MET A 1 -15.19 -20.24 -0.66
N LYS A 2 -14.65 -19.12 -1.13
CA LYS A 2 -13.33 -19.04 -1.76
C LYS A 2 -12.27 -19.43 -0.72
N LYS A 3 -11.36 -20.33 -1.09
CA LYS A 3 -10.36 -20.87 -0.16
C LYS A 3 -9.00 -20.17 -0.26
N GLU A 4 -8.75 -19.46 -1.35
CA GLU A 4 -7.50 -18.77 -1.64
C GLU A 4 -7.79 -17.40 -2.23
N PHE A 5 -6.96 -16.41 -1.90
CA PHE A 5 -7.22 -15.01 -2.18
C PHE A 5 -6.13 -14.36 -3.02
N LYS A 6 -6.54 -13.42 -3.90
CA LYS A 6 -5.68 -12.43 -4.52
C LYS A 6 -5.71 -11.17 -3.66
N ILE A 7 -4.54 -10.76 -3.15
CA ILE A 7 -4.37 -9.54 -2.34
C ILE A 7 -3.54 -8.55 -3.11
N VAL A 8 -3.99 -7.29 -3.15
CA VAL A 8 -3.26 -6.18 -3.78
C VAL A 8 -2.86 -5.18 -2.70
N ILE A 9 -1.59 -4.78 -2.68
CA ILE A 9 -1.09 -3.68 -1.86
C ILE A 9 -0.93 -2.46 -2.77
N CYS A 10 -1.84 -1.49 -2.63
CA CYS A 10 -1.81 -0.22 -3.33
C CYS A 10 -0.90 0.76 -2.58
N GLY A 11 0.16 1.22 -3.22
CA GLY A 11 1.29 1.90 -2.60
C GLY A 11 2.44 0.94 -2.27
N GLY A 12 2.63 -0.08 -3.12
CA GLY A 12 3.61 -1.17 -2.96
C GLY A 12 5.07 -0.71 -2.84
N GLY A 13 5.40 0.48 -3.33
CA GLY A 13 6.72 1.12 -3.17
C GLY A 13 6.98 1.74 -1.80
N SER A 14 6.08 1.61 -0.84
CA SER A 14 6.27 2.10 0.53
C SER A 14 7.31 1.26 1.28
N THR A 15 8.10 1.92 2.14
CA THR A 15 9.04 1.23 3.04
C THR A 15 8.34 0.32 4.07
N TYR A 16 7.06 0.54 4.32
CA TYR A 16 6.24 -0.31 5.21
C TYR A 16 5.79 -1.62 4.55
N THR A 17 5.86 -1.72 3.21
CA THR A 17 5.34 -2.87 2.46
C THR A 17 5.96 -4.19 2.91
N ALA A 18 7.27 -4.24 3.13
CA ALA A 18 7.93 -5.47 3.57
C ALA A 18 7.42 -5.97 4.93
N GLY A 19 7.18 -5.07 5.88
CA GLY A 19 6.61 -5.41 7.20
C GLY A 19 5.16 -5.90 7.09
N ILE A 20 4.34 -5.25 6.26
CA ILE A 20 2.96 -5.68 6.00
C ILE A 20 2.94 -7.07 5.37
N VAL A 21 3.77 -7.29 4.34
CA VAL A 21 3.86 -8.60 3.67
C VAL A 21 4.30 -9.67 4.64
N LYS A 22 5.32 -9.41 5.46
CA LYS A 22 5.75 -10.36 6.48
C LYS A 22 4.60 -10.78 7.37
N ASN A 23 3.87 -9.83 7.97
CA ASN A 23 2.74 -10.12 8.85
C ASN A 23 1.63 -10.90 8.13
N LEU A 24 1.31 -10.55 6.87
CA LEU A 24 0.33 -11.28 6.07
C LEU A 24 0.74 -12.74 5.82
N LEU A 25 2.04 -12.98 5.59
CA LEU A 25 2.53 -14.32 5.29
C LEU A 25 2.72 -15.19 6.55
N GLU A 26 2.90 -14.59 7.71
CA GLU A 26 2.93 -15.29 9.00
C GLU A 26 1.53 -15.76 9.45
N GLU A 27 0.45 -15.18 8.89
CA GLU A 27 -0.92 -15.59 9.18
C GLU A 27 -1.30 -16.86 8.41
N GLU A 28 -1.22 -18.02 9.08
CA GLU A 28 -1.42 -19.33 8.45
C GLU A 28 -2.86 -19.60 8.00
N GLU A 29 -3.84 -18.98 8.64
CA GLU A 29 -5.25 -19.14 8.30
C GLU A 29 -5.60 -18.41 6.98
N LEU A 30 -4.84 -17.35 6.65
CA LEU A 30 -5.02 -16.59 5.44
C LEU A 30 -4.33 -17.27 4.25
N LYS A 31 -5.11 -17.94 3.42
CA LYS A 31 -4.61 -18.61 2.20
C LYS A 31 -4.48 -17.60 1.06
N ILE A 32 -3.27 -17.11 0.84
CA ILE A 32 -2.96 -16.16 -0.23
C ILE A 32 -2.42 -16.96 -1.43
N LYS A 33 -3.08 -16.83 -2.58
CA LYS A 33 -2.63 -17.41 -3.85
C LYS A 33 -1.71 -16.47 -4.60
N GLU A 34 -2.13 -15.21 -4.70
CA GLU A 34 -1.41 -14.17 -5.41
C GLU A 34 -1.28 -12.93 -4.54
N LEU A 35 -0.08 -12.39 -4.46
CA LEU A 35 0.20 -11.10 -3.83
C LEU A 35 0.69 -10.11 -4.89
N TRP A 36 -0.03 -9.02 -5.04
CA TRP A 36 0.29 -7.98 -6.00
C TRP A 36 0.78 -6.71 -5.28
N LEU A 37 1.86 -6.14 -5.78
CA LEU A 37 2.30 -4.81 -5.40
C LEU A 37 1.96 -3.85 -6.55
N TYR A 38 1.17 -2.84 -6.27
CA TYR A 38 0.85 -1.77 -7.21
C TYR A 38 1.38 -0.44 -6.68
N ASP A 39 2.09 0.30 -7.51
CA ASP A 39 2.52 1.67 -7.24
C ASP A 39 2.68 2.42 -8.57
N ILE A 40 2.47 3.73 -8.55
CA ILE A 40 2.70 4.60 -9.71
C ILE A 40 4.19 4.93 -9.91
N ASP A 41 5.00 4.76 -8.87
CA ASP A 41 6.46 4.99 -8.89
C ASP A 41 7.20 3.66 -9.08
N GLN A 42 7.50 3.34 -10.33
CA GLN A 42 8.16 2.11 -10.72
C GLN A 42 9.53 1.94 -10.05
N GLU A 43 10.37 2.99 -10.05
CA GLU A 43 11.72 2.90 -9.51
C GLU A 43 11.72 2.59 -8.01
N ARG A 44 10.83 3.24 -7.28
CA ARG A 44 10.66 3.03 -5.85
C ARG A 44 10.11 1.63 -5.56
N GLN A 45 9.13 1.20 -6.34
CA GLN A 45 8.52 -0.12 -6.21
C GLN A 45 9.51 -1.24 -6.50
N GLU A 46 10.35 -1.09 -7.52
CA GLU A 46 11.40 -2.08 -7.84
C GLU A 46 12.36 -2.27 -6.66
N LYS A 47 12.82 -1.18 -6.03
CA LYS A 47 13.71 -1.25 -4.86
C LYS A 47 13.08 -1.99 -3.68
N VAL A 48 11.83 -1.67 -3.35
CA VAL A 48 11.10 -2.32 -2.26
C VAL A 48 10.80 -3.77 -2.59
N SER A 49 10.48 -4.06 -3.85
CA SER A 49 10.16 -5.42 -4.29
C SER A 49 11.30 -6.42 -4.10
N LEU A 50 12.56 -5.98 -4.14
CA LEU A 50 13.70 -6.85 -3.85
C LEU A 50 13.64 -7.42 -2.43
N ILE A 51 13.31 -6.56 -1.46
CA ILE A 51 13.16 -6.97 -0.06
C ILE A 51 11.94 -7.89 0.09
N VAL A 52 10.83 -7.52 -0.54
CA VAL A 52 9.60 -8.32 -0.47
C VAL A 52 9.79 -9.71 -1.09
N LYS A 53 10.53 -9.81 -2.18
CA LYS A 53 10.88 -11.10 -2.81
C LYS A 53 11.62 -12.04 -1.85
N GLU A 54 12.58 -11.52 -1.09
CA GLU A 54 13.28 -12.34 -0.10
C GLU A 54 12.35 -12.76 1.05
N VAL A 55 11.49 -11.87 1.54
CA VAL A 55 10.49 -12.21 2.56
C VAL A 55 9.53 -13.32 2.07
N VAL A 56 9.05 -13.22 0.83
CA VAL A 56 8.18 -14.24 0.23
C VAL A 56 8.91 -15.57 0.08
N LYS A 57 10.14 -15.54 -0.39
CA LYS A 57 10.97 -16.73 -0.57
C LYS A 57 11.22 -17.47 0.74
N ASP A 58 11.43 -16.72 1.83
CA ASP A 58 11.69 -17.30 3.15
C ASP A 58 10.44 -17.87 3.82
N LEU A 59 9.31 -17.17 3.72
CA LEU A 59 8.08 -17.53 4.45
C LEU A 59 7.11 -18.39 3.63
N ARG A 60 6.92 -18.09 2.36
CA ARG A 60 5.98 -18.80 1.46
C ARG A 60 6.52 -18.86 0.02
N PRO A 61 7.52 -19.71 -0.27
CA PRO A 61 8.17 -19.78 -1.59
C PRO A 61 7.24 -20.17 -2.74
N SER A 62 6.08 -20.76 -2.43
CA SER A 62 5.05 -21.12 -3.43
C SER A 62 4.11 -19.96 -3.78
N LEU A 63 4.18 -18.83 -3.09
CA LEU A 63 3.32 -17.69 -3.34
C LEU A 63 3.74 -16.96 -4.63
N GLU A 64 2.78 -16.68 -5.48
CA GLU A 64 2.99 -15.86 -6.67
C GLU A 64 3.01 -14.37 -6.31
N LEU A 65 4.20 -13.76 -6.33
CA LEU A 65 4.39 -12.32 -6.14
C LEU A 65 4.46 -11.62 -7.49
N LYS A 66 3.56 -10.67 -7.71
CA LYS A 66 3.50 -9.83 -8.92
C LYS A 66 3.66 -8.36 -8.57
N ILE A 67 4.22 -7.61 -9.52
CA ILE A 67 4.52 -6.19 -9.38
C ILE A 67 4.04 -5.50 -10.64
N SER A 68 3.20 -4.49 -10.50
CA SER A 68 2.65 -3.75 -11.64
C SER A 68 2.53 -2.26 -11.34
N THR A 69 2.64 -1.47 -12.40
CA THR A 69 2.27 -0.04 -12.42
C THR A 69 0.95 0.18 -13.17
N ASP A 70 0.37 -0.89 -13.69
CA ASP A 70 -0.92 -0.89 -14.36
C ASP A 70 -2.02 -1.24 -13.36
N GLU A 71 -2.98 -0.34 -13.19
CA GLU A 71 -4.05 -0.50 -12.23
C GLU A 71 -5.06 -1.56 -12.65
N GLU A 72 -5.37 -1.66 -13.93
CA GLU A 72 -6.33 -2.65 -14.43
C GLU A 72 -5.79 -4.06 -14.23
N GLU A 73 -4.51 -4.28 -14.54
CA GLU A 73 -3.84 -5.56 -14.31
C GLU A 73 -3.80 -5.94 -12.82
N ALA A 74 -3.43 -4.98 -11.97
CA ALA A 74 -3.27 -5.23 -10.54
C ALA A 74 -4.61 -5.51 -9.85
N PHE A 75 -5.66 -4.72 -10.14
CA PHE A 75 -6.91 -4.76 -9.39
C PHE A 75 -7.95 -5.72 -9.95
N THR A 76 -7.82 -6.17 -11.21
CA THR A 76 -8.74 -7.17 -11.77
C THR A 76 -8.78 -8.43 -10.90
N ASP A 77 -9.98 -8.87 -10.55
CA ASP A 77 -10.24 -10.05 -9.71
C ASP A 77 -9.58 -10.01 -8.31
N ALA A 78 -9.22 -8.83 -7.79
CA ALA A 78 -8.70 -8.70 -6.44
C ALA A 78 -9.80 -9.02 -5.40
N ASP A 79 -9.46 -9.86 -4.43
CA ASP A 79 -10.34 -10.16 -3.30
C ASP A 79 -10.21 -9.11 -2.19
N PHE A 80 -8.97 -8.63 -1.96
CA PHE A 80 -8.67 -7.61 -0.97
C PHE A 80 -7.67 -6.60 -1.53
N ILE A 81 -7.93 -5.33 -1.26
CA ILE A 81 -7.04 -4.22 -1.59
C ILE A 81 -6.64 -3.52 -0.30
N MET A 82 -5.35 -3.49 -0.03
CA MET A 82 -4.76 -2.78 1.11
C MET A 82 -4.21 -1.43 0.62
N ALA A 83 -4.91 -0.35 0.94
CA ALA A 83 -4.49 1.00 0.57
C ALA A 83 -3.52 1.56 1.61
N GLN A 84 -2.26 1.77 1.19
CA GLN A 84 -1.24 2.45 2.01
C GLN A 84 -0.54 3.58 1.25
N MET A 85 -1.20 4.10 0.25
CA MET A 85 -0.68 5.17 -0.58
C MET A 85 -0.79 6.53 0.12
N ARG A 86 0.11 7.45 -0.28
CA ARG A 86 0.03 8.86 0.09
C ARG A 86 -0.01 9.71 -1.17
N VAL A 87 -1.19 10.13 -1.56
CA VAL A 87 -1.39 10.96 -2.76
C VAL A 87 -0.71 12.32 -2.59
N GLY A 88 0.20 12.64 -3.50
CA GLY A 88 0.98 13.87 -3.50
C GLY A 88 2.21 13.86 -2.57
N GLY A 89 2.48 12.77 -1.87
CA GLY A 89 3.68 12.59 -1.05
C GLY A 89 3.77 13.55 0.14
N LEU A 90 4.97 13.68 0.70
CA LEU A 90 5.22 14.51 1.89
C LEU A 90 4.97 15.99 1.69
N LYS A 91 5.19 16.51 0.48
CA LYS A 91 4.93 17.94 0.18
C LYS A 91 3.45 18.30 0.36
N MET A 92 2.56 17.40 -0.05
CA MET A 92 1.12 17.61 0.10
C MET A 92 0.67 17.42 1.54
N ARG A 93 1.26 16.48 2.28
CA ARG A 93 1.04 16.37 3.72
C ARG A 93 1.30 17.68 4.44
N VAL A 94 2.45 18.31 4.21
CA VAL A 94 2.79 19.61 4.80
C VAL A 94 1.74 20.67 4.47
N LYS A 95 1.26 20.71 3.23
CA LYS A 95 0.20 21.63 2.83
C LYS A 95 -1.12 21.38 3.55
N ASP A 96 -1.52 20.14 3.70
CA ASP A 96 -2.76 19.74 4.40
C ASP A 96 -2.74 20.22 5.86
N GLU A 97 -1.62 20.04 6.55
CA GLU A 97 -1.43 20.52 7.91
C GLU A 97 -1.38 22.05 7.98
N GLN A 98 -0.70 22.71 7.03
CA GLN A 98 -0.61 24.18 6.99
C GLN A 98 -1.96 24.86 6.68
N ILE A 99 -2.83 24.24 5.89
CA ILE A 99 -4.17 24.77 5.62
C ILE A 99 -4.94 24.87 6.94
N SER A 100 -4.93 23.81 7.72
CA SER A 100 -5.59 23.77 9.03
C SER A 100 -5.08 24.86 9.98
N LEU A 101 -3.76 25.00 10.06
CA LEU A 101 -3.10 26.02 10.91
C LEU A 101 -3.47 27.44 10.51
N LYS A 102 -3.59 27.75 9.22
CA LYS A 102 -4.01 29.07 8.73
C LYS A 102 -5.43 29.46 9.17
N HIS A 103 -6.26 28.47 9.48
CA HIS A 103 -7.63 28.68 9.95
C HIS A 103 -7.77 28.49 11.48
N GLY A 104 -6.66 28.50 12.21
CA GLY A 104 -6.68 28.37 13.68
C GLY A 104 -6.99 26.97 14.20
N CYS A 105 -6.94 25.96 13.33
CA CYS A 105 -7.16 24.55 13.68
C CYS A 105 -5.84 23.81 13.81
N ILE A 106 -5.79 22.78 14.65
CA ILE A 106 -4.62 21.91 14.75
C ILE A 106 -4.48 21.12 13.44
N GLY A 107 -3.28 21.19 12.83
CA GLY A 107 -2.92 20.39 11.67
C GLY A 107 -2.59 18.97 12.07
N GLN A 108 -3.33 18.01 11.53
CA GLN A 108 -3.11 16.57 11.69
C GLN A 108 -3.01 15.88 10.32
N GLU A 109 -2.28 14.79 10.25
CA GLU A 109 -2.00 14.13 8.97
C GLU A 109 -3.25 13.54 8.31
N THR A 110 -4.02 12.74 9.02
CA THR A 110 -5.13 11.96 8.49
C THR A 110 -6.44 12.16 9.21
N CYS A 111 -6.47 13.04 10.19
CA CYS A 111 -7.62 13.35 11.03
C CYS A 111 -7.97 14.82 10.97
N GLY A 112 -9.18 15.18 11.43
CA GLY A 112 -9.62 16.57 11.52
C GLY A 112 -9.57 17.32 10.19
N ALA A 113 -9.29 18.62 10.24
CA ALA A 113 -9.27 19.47 9.06
C ALA A 113 -8.17 19.09 8.05
N GLY A 114 -7.00 18.65 8.53
CA GLY A 114 -5.93 18.11 7.68
C GLY A 114 -6.33 16.83 6.97
N GLY A 115 -7.05 15.94 7.65
CA GLY A 115 -7.60 14.73 7.05
C GLY A 115 -8.66 15.00 5.99
N MET A 116 -9.49 16.03 6.19
CA MET A 116 -10.43 16.48 5.15
C MET A 116 -9.72 16.97 3.89
N ALA A 117 -8.70 17.81 4.04
CA ALA A 117 -7.90 18.31 2.91
C ALA A 117 -7.22 17.13 2.16
N TYR A 118 -6.73 16.13 2.87
CA TYR A 118 -6.20 14.90 2.28
C TYR A 118 -7.28 14.12 1.54
N GLY A 119 -8.42 13.83 2.16
CA GLY A 119 -9.51 13.06 1.57
C GLY A 119 -10.13 13.71 0.33
N MET A 120 -10.16 15.04 0.26
CA MET A 120 -10.64 15.75 -0.94
C MET A 120 -9.71 15.65 -2.13
N ARG A 121 -8.46 15.22 -1.94
CA ARG A 121 -7.47 15.06 -3.01
C ARG A 121 -7.35 13.61 -3.47
N THR A 122 -7.71 12.67 -2.63
CA THR A 122 -7.64 11.24 -2.90
C THR A 122 -8.85 10.77 -3.67
#